data_933953b745afe8b413d45b109a82ace1
#
_entry.id   933953b745afe8b413d45b109a82ace1
#
_cell.length_a   1.000
_cell.length_b   1.000
_cell.length_c   1.000
_cell.angle_alpha   90.00
_cell.angle_beta   90.00
_cell.angle_gamma   90.00
#
_symmetry.space_group_name_H-M   'P 1'
#
loop_
_entity.id
_entity.type
_entity.pdbx_description
1 polymer ?
#
loop_
_entity_poly.entity_id
_entity_poly.type
_entity_poly.pdbx_seq_one_letter_code
_entity_poly.pdbx_strand_id
1 'polypeptide(L)'
;MNKNLHLKIFCFLSVFFLLVSCSNKNTEKSSDSHDKLFETYKANFILELWEINPDWATNIGYHEFDDVLLVPNETQLRTELSFALRHLDSLKMYNLDQLSDNNKTDFYLIKNQLELTQFYNQSLKSYEWDPTYYNIGGTFAYILGENYAPLEKRITNFFKKMERIPAYYAAAKKNIINPSTLHTQLAIEQMEAGLPIFEKDLKDSLKNVQLPDDLKNEILKRSKISVDSIKGFIQFLKKQDKSKGRDFRLGKELYAKKFAYEIQSQYTPDQIYDSAVARKAFLHQEMEKIAIQLWPKYMKGIEQPTDKLVLIKRLIDTLSLQHTKADSFKISIQQQLPQLTEFINRKNLLYLDPKKPLEVRDEPGYMAGVAGASMSSPGPYETNGKAYYNVGTLEGWSKQDAESYLREYNNYILQILNIHEALPGHYVQLVYSNKSPSLIKSILQNNTMIEGWAVYSELMMMENGYGNPDPNASTTTPEFWLMYYKWNLRSTCNTILDIGVHTRNMSEAKMLWIY
;
A
#
# COMPACT_ATOMS: atom_id res chain seq x y z
N MET A 1 61.36 24.27 51.28
CA MET A 1 61.82 24.09 49.89
C MET A 1 60.68 23.65 49.00
N ASN A 2 60.45 24.51 48.06
CA ASN A 2 59.60 24.34 46.84
C ASN A 2 58.11 24.03 46.96
N LYS A 3 57.31 25.09 47.20
CA LYS A 3 55.85 25.19 46.90
C LYS A 3 55.55 25.76 45.48
N ASN A 4 56.53 25.91 44.59
CA ASN A 4 56.37 26.64 43.33
C ASN A 4 56.40 25.79 42.07
N LEU A 5 56.31 24.44 42.19
CA LEU A 5 56.33 23.56 41.01
C LEU A 5 54.94 23.13 40.56
N HIS A 6 53.92 23.22 41.39
CA HIS A 6 52.57 22.81 41.02
C HIS A 6 51.71 23.90 40.33
N LEU A 7 52.15 25.16 40.36
CA LEU A 7 51.38 26.27 39.78
C LEU A 7 51.67 26.49 38.28
N LYS A 8 52.81 25.98 37.78
CA LYS A 8 53.18 26.12 36.35
C LYS A 8 52.61 25.02 35.46
N ILE A 9 52.22 23.88 36.02
CA ILE A 9 51.61 22.77 35.26
C ILE A 9 50.09 23.00 35.07
N PHE A 10 49.42 23.74 35.97
CA PHE A 10 48.00 24.05 35.89
C PHE A 10 47.64 25.13 34.87
N CYS A 11 48.56 26.03 34.54
CA CYS A 11 48.35 27.05 33.50
C CYS A 11 48.58 26.53 32.07
N PHE A 12 49.31 25.43 31.88
CA PHE A 12 49.53 24.85 30.54
C PHE A 12 48.42 23.91 30.09
N LEU A 13 47.72 23.29 31.02
CA LEU A 13 46.56 22.44 30.74
C LEU A 13 45.27 23.24 30.46
N SER A 14 45.15 24.47 30.97
CA SER A 14 44.00 25.35 30.73
C SER A 14 44.00 26.02 29.37
N VAL A 15 45.18 26.17 28.72
CA VAL A 15 45.29 26.76 27.38
C VAL A 15 45.02 25.73 26.27
N PHE A 16 45.23 24.42 26.54
CA PHE A 16 44.95 23.37 25.56
C PHE A 16 43.46 23.02 25.44
N PHE A 17 42.63 23.29 26.47
CA PHE A 17 41.20 23.07 26.44
C PHE A 17 40.41 24.17 25.73
N LEU A 18 40.99 25.35 25.50
CA LEU A 18 40.34 26.46 24.80
C LEU A 18 40.52 26.43 23.27
N LEU A 19 41.37 25.55 22.73
CA LEU A 19 41.58 25.43 21.27
C LEU A 19 40.75 24.29 20.63
N VAL A 20 40.09 23.40 21.40
CA VAL A 20 39.24 22.35 20.89
C VAL A 20 37.76 22.79 20.79
N SER A 21 37.38 23.93 21.39
CA SER A 21 35.97 24.43 21.40
C SER A 21 35.60 25.25 20.16
N CYS A 22 36.51 25.55 19.24
CA CYS A 22 36.21 26.37 18.06
C CYS A 22 35.96 25.56 16.77
N SER A 23 36.08 24.22 16.79
CA SER A 23 35.90 23.39 15.59
C SER A 23 34.44 22.98 15.34
N ASN A 24 33.59 22.95 16.37
CA ASN A 24 32.22 22.43 16.19
C ASN A 24 31.16 23.51 15.81
N LYS A 25 31.45 24.79 16.03
CA LYS A 25 30.46 25.85 15.72
C LYS A 25 30.33 26.18 14.24
N ASN A 26 31.34 25.88 13.43
CA ASN A 26 31.28 26.18 12.00
C ASN A 26 30.61 25.05 11.18
N THR A 27 30.68 23.81 11.64
CA THR A 27 29.99 22.66 11.02
C THR A 27 28.46 22.70 11.27
N GLU A 28 28.02 23.02 12.49
CA GLU A 28 26.59 23.18 12.78
C GLU A 28 25.94 24.34 12.02
N LYS A 29 26.60 25.50 11.93
CA LYS A 29 26.09 26.66 11.17
C LYS A 29 26.06 26.42 9.66
N SER A 30 26.94 25.60 9.09
CA SER A 30 26.95 25.28 7.67
C SER A 30 25.88 24.25 7.34
N SER A 31 25.66 23.25 8.17
CA SER A 31 24.58 22.26 8.05
C SER A 31 23.20 22.94 8.09
N ASP A 32 22.93 23.82 9.06
CA ASP A 32 21.68 24.57 9.16
C ASP A 32 21.33 25.37 7.91
N SER A 33 22.33 25.93 7.21
CA SER A 33 22.07 26.70 5.98
C SER A 33 21.74 25.80 4.79
N HIS A 34 22.38 24.64 4.67
CA HIS A 34 22.14 23.67 3.60
C HIS A 34 20.80 22.95 3.80
N ASP A 35 20.46 22.59 5.03
CA ASP A 35 19.15 22.04 5.36
C ASP A 35 18.01 23.02 5.01
N LYS A 36 18.15 24.30 5.31
CA LYS A 36 17.15 25.32 4.93
C LYS A 36 16.96 25.44 3.42
N LEU A 37 18.04 25.39 2.65
CA LEU A 37 17.96 25.40 1.18
C LEU A 37 17.27 24.14 0.67
N PHE A 38 17.56 22.99 1.26
CA PHE A 38 16.93 21.73 0.87
C PHE A 38 15.45 21.68 1.30
N GLU A 39 15.07 22.24 2.45
CA GLU A 39 13.66 22.38 2.86
C GLU A 39 12.88 23.25 1.85
N THR A 40 13.47 24.35 1.38
CA THR A 40 12.87 25.19 0.32
C THR A 40 12.70 24.41 -0.99
N TYR A 41 13.70 23.63 -1.37
CA TYR A 41 13.63 22.76 -2.54
C TYR A 41 12.49 21.71 -2.40
N LYS A 42 12.40 21.03 -1.26
CA LYS A 42 11.35 20.03 -1.00
C LYS A 42 9.94 20.64 -1.13
N ALA A 43 9.74 21.83 -0.59
CA ALA A 43 8.45 22.53 -0.67
C ALA A 43 8.05 22.80 -2.13
N ASN A 44 8.97 23.30 -2.94
CA ASN A 44 8.73 23.55 -4.37
C ASN A 44 8.52 22.24 -5.14
N PHE A 45 9.36 21.23 -4.88
CA PHE A 45 9.24 19.89 -5.47
C PHE A 45 7.85 19.30 -5.27
N ILE A 46 7.30 19.39 -4.06
CA ILE A 46 5.97 18.86 -3.74
C ILE A 46 4.88 19.57 -4.55
N LEU A 47 4.93 20.89 -4.66
CA LEU A 47 3.94 21.65 -5.44
C LEU A 47 3.96 21.26 -6.92
N GLU A 48 5.15 21.19 -7.52
CA GLU A 48 5.31 20.75 -8.90
C GLU A 48 4.93 19.27 -9.09
N LEU A 49 5.14 18.40 -8.08
CA LEU A 49 4.73 17.01 -8.11
C LEU A 49 3.20 16.87 -8.23
N TRP A 50 2.43 17.74 -7.56
CA TRP A 50 0.98 17.71 -7.61
C TRP A 50 0.43 18.21 -8.93
N GLU A 51 1.08 19.17 -9.58
CA GLU A 51 0.69 19.64 -10.90
C GLU A 51 0.73 18.52 -11.96
N ILE A 52 1.66 17.57 -11.82
CA ILE A 52 1.78 16.43 -12.74
C ILE A 52 1.14 15.14 -12.23
N ASN A 53 0.65 15.12 -10.97
CA ASN A 53 -0.01 13.97 -10.36
C ASN A 53 -1.28 14.39 -9.59
N PRO A 54 -2.27 15.03 -10.23
CA PRO A 54 -3.46 15.55 -9.57
C PRO A 54 -4.28 14.47 -8.87
N ASP A 55 -4.36 13.26 -9.43
CA ASP A 55 -5.10 12.15 -8.83
C ASP A 55 -4.41 11.65 -7.55
N TRP A 56 -3.07 11.63 -7.52
CA TRP A 56 -2.33 11.32 -6.30
C TRP A 56 -2.51 12.40 -5.24
N ALA A 57 -2.45 13.69 -5.64
CA ALA A 57 -2.72 14.82 -4.75
C ALA A 57 -4.09 14.68 -4.06
N THR A 58 -5.16 14.41 -4.84
CA THR A 58 -6.51 14.15 -4.33
C THR A 58 -6.51 13.01 -3.29
N ASN A 59 -5.88 11.88 -3.61
CA ASN A 59 -5.89 10.69 -2.74
C ASN A 59 -5.16 10.86 -1.41
N ILE A 60 -4.24 11.82 -1.31
CA ILE A 60 -3.52 12.13 -0.06
C ILE A 60 -4.05 13.38 0.65
N GLY A 61 -5.21 13.89 0.21
CA GLY A 61 -5.90 15.02 0.83
C GLY A 61 -5.47 16.41 0.37
N TYR A 62 -4.70 16.54 -0.70
CA TYR A 62 -4.36 17.84 -1.31
C TYR A 62 -5.36 18.15 -2.43
N HIS A 63 -6.49 18.76 -2.07
CA HIS A 63 -7.69 18.90 -2.90
C HIS A 63 -7.70 20.08 -3.88
N GLU A 64 -6.57 20.74 -4.11
CA GLU A 64 -6.48 21.87 -5.05
C GLU A 64 -6.59 21.43 -6.53
N PHE A 65 -6.38 20.15 -6.81
CA PHE A 65 -6.41 19.58 -8.16
C PHE A 65 -7.54 18.58 -8.39
N ASP A 66 -8.55 18.52 -7.53
CA ASP A 66 -9.66 17.58 -7.64
C ASP A 66 -10.44 17.68 -8.95
N ASP A 67 -10.45 18.84 -9.57
CA ASP A 67 -11.14 19.12 -10.84
C ASP A 67 -10.28 18.88 -12.08
N VAL A 68 -9.02 18.46 -11.92
CA VAL A 68 -8.05 18.26 -12.99
C VAL A 68 -7.98 16.80 -13.40
N LEU A 69 -8.12 16.50 -14.70
CA LEU A 69 -7.77 15.23 -15.32
C LEU A 69 -6.71 15.49 -16.40
N LEU A 70 -5.51 15.01 -16.20
CA LEU A 70 -4.44 15.14 -17.18
C LEU A 70 -4.67 14.16 -18.33
N VAL A 71 -4.62 14.68 -19.56
CA VAL A 71 -4.75 13.85 -20.76
C VAL A 71 -3.39 13.21 -21.06
N PRO A 72 -3.26 11.87 -21.08
CA PRO A 72 -1.98 11.16 -21.22
C PRO A 72 -1.49 11.18 -22.69
N ASN A 73 -1.38 12.36 -23.27
CA ASN A 73 -0.85 12.55 -24.61
C ASN A 73 0.69 12.69 -24.56
N GLU A 74 1.32 12.75 -25.74
CA GLU A 74 2.77 12.86 -25.86
C GLU A 74 3.35 14.09 -25.11
N THR A 75 2.63 15.20 -25.09
CA THR A 75 3.05 16.40 -24.36
C THR A 75 3.09 16.15 -22.85
N GLN A 76 2.05 15.49 -22.31
CA GLN A 76 2.00 15.15 -20.88
C GLN A 76 3.12 14.17 -20.50
N LEU A 77 3.33 13.13 -21.29
CA LEU A 77 4.42 12.17 -21.05
C LEU A 77 5.81 12.84 -21.07
N ARG A 78 6.02 13.80 -21.97
CA ARG A 78 7.24 14.61 -21.98
C ARG A 78 7.35 15.55 -20.79
N THR A 79 6.25 16.12 -20.33
CA THR A 79 6.22 16.99 -19.14
C THR A 79 6.65 16.20 -17.89
N GLU A 80 6.11 15.01 -17.71
CA GLU A 80 6.48 14.10 -16.59
C GLU A 80 7.97 13.73 -16.63
N LEU A 81 8.47 13.36 -17.81
CA LEU A 81 9.89 13.04 -17.98
C LEU A 81 10.78 14.29 -17.73
N SER A 82 10.39 15.44 -18.24
CA SER A 82 11.14 16.69 -18.05
C SER A 82 11.18 17.12 -16.60
N PHE A 83 10.07 16.95 -15.87
CA PHE A 83 10.03 17.14 -14.43
C PHE A 83 11.07 16.24 -13.72
N ALA A 84 11.05 14.93 -14.02
CA ALA A 84 11.97 14.00 -13.40
C ALA A 84 13.44 14.35 -13.67
N LEU A 85 13.80 14.64 -14.92
CA LEU A 85 15.18 14.97 -15.30
C LEU A 85 15.65 16.28 -14.68
N ARG A 86 14.81 17.34 -14.69
CA ARG A 86 15.14 18.64 -14.10
C ARG A 86 15.38 18.55 -12.59
N HIS A 87 14.55 17.80 -11.87
CA HIS A 87 14.73 17.61 -10.43
C HIS A 87 15.91 16.69 -10.10
N LEU A 88 16.23 15.68 -10.91
CA LEU A 88 17.46 14.90 -10.77
C LEU A 88 18.71 15.77 -10.94
N ASP A 89 18.69 16.72 -11.87
CA ASP A 89 19.77 17.69 -12.02
C ASP A 89 19.85 18.65 -10.83
N SER A 90 18.72 19.10 -10.31
CA SER A 90 18.66 19.96 -9.12
C SER A 90 19.23 19.26 -7.89
N LEU A 91 18.96 17.97 -7.72
CA LEU A 91 19.50 17.18 -6.60
C LEU A 91 21.04 17.12 -6.60
N LYS A 92 21.70 17.19 -7.75
CA LYS A 92 23.16 17.20 -7.87
C LYS A 92 23.83 18.42 -7.20
N MET A 93 23.08 19.50 -6.97
CA MET A 93 23.58 20.69 -6.29
C MET A 93 23.73 20.53 -4.78
N TYR A 94 23.16 19.48 -4.19
CA TYR A 94 23.19 19.25 -2.76
C TYR A 94 24.28 18.24 -2.39
N ASN A 95 25.16 18.67 -1.46
CA ASN A 95 26.16 17.78 -0.87
C ASN A 95 25.53 17.02 0.31
N LEU A 96 25.41 15.70 0.20
CA LEU A 96 24.83 14.85 1.23
C LEU A 96 25.52 14.99 2.59
N ASP A 97 26.84 15.18 2.64
CA ASP A 97 27.58 15.32 3.90
C ASP A 97 27.20 16.60 4.67
N GLN A 98 26.56 17.55 4.00
CA GLN A 98 26.09 18.80 4.58
C GLN A 98 24.61 18.80 4.97
N LEU A 99 23.89 17.71 4.67
CA LEU A 99 22.49 17.52 5.06
C LEU A 99 22.41 16.75 6.37
N SER A 100 21.38 17.08 7.17
CA SER A 100 21.01 16.26 8.32
C SER A 100 20.54 14.87 7.88
N ASP A 101 20.57 13.89 8.76
CA ASP A 101 20.13 12.52 8.46
C ASP A 101 18.65 12.46 8.03
N ASN A 102 17.84 13.37 8.56
CA ASN A 102 16.46 13.51 8.11
C ASN A 102 16.39 13.92 6.63
N ASN A 103 17.15 14.92 6.23
CA ASN A 103 17.20 15.42 4.86
C ASN A 103 17.93 14.50 3.89
N LYS A 104 18.92 13.73 4.36
CA LYS A 104 19.51 12.63 3.55
C LYS A 104 18.46 11.58 3.17
N THR A 105 17.62 11.19 4.11
CA THR A 105 16.52 10.25 3.82
C THR A 105 15.56 10.84 2.79
N ASP A 106 15.15 12.09 2.97
CA ASP A 106 14.25 12.78 2.02
C ASP A 106 14.88 12.90 0.62
N PHE A 107 16.18 13.19 0.55
CA PHE A 107 16.93 13.21 -0.70
C PHE A 107 16.85 11.87 -1.44
N TYR A 108 17.08 10.76 -0.75
CA TYR A 108 17.01 9.43 -1.37
C TYR A 108 15.60 9.05 -1.79
N LEU A 109 14.58 9.41 -1.02
CA LEU A 109 13.17 9.19 -1.40
C LEU A 109 12.81 9.97 -2.67
N ILE A 110 13.15 11.25 -2.72
CA ILE A 110 12.91 12.08 -3.91
C ILE A 110 13.68 11.53 -5.12
N LYS A 111 14.97 11.23 -4.94
CA LYS A 111 15.80 10.67 -6.01
C LYS A 111 15.20 9.38 -6.57
N ASN A 112 14.82 8.44 -5.70
CA ASN A 112 14.20 7.18 -6.12
C ASN A 112 12.89 7.40 -6.88
N GLN A 113 12.02 8.30 -6.40
CA GLN A 113 10.77 8.64 -7.08
C GLN A 113 11.01 9.19 -8.50
N LEU A 114 12.00 10.05 -8.66
CA LEU A 114 12.35 10.64 -9.95
C LEU A 114 12.94 9.61 -10.91
N GLU A 115 13.84 8.76 -10.42
CA GLU A 115 14.42 7.66 -11.21
C GLU A 115 13.35 6.62 -11.60
N LEU A 116 12.40 6.33 -10.71
CA LEU A 116 11.24 5.49 -10.99
C LEU A 116 10.36 6.10 -12.09
N THR A 117 10.06 7.40 -12.01
CA THR A 117 9.30 8.12 -13.05
C THR A 117 10.01 8.05 -14.40
N GLN A 118 11.32 8.27 -14.44
CA GLN A 118 12.13 8.13 -15.65
C GLN A 118 12.08 6.69 -16.19
N PHE A 119 12.20 5.69 -15.33
CA PHE A 119 12.14 4.26 -15.71
C PHE A 119 10.79 3.89 -16.31
N TYR A 120 9.67 4.31 -15.68
CA TYR A 120 8.33 4.05 -16.20
C TYR A 120 8.08 4.72 -17.54
N ASN A 121 8.56 5.94 -17.71
CA ASN A 121 8.37 6.72 -18.95
C ASN A 121 9.24 6.21 -20.11
N GLN A 122 10.51 5.87 -19.86
CA GLN A 122 11.47 5.57 -20.92
C GLN A 122 11.68 4.08 -21.18
N SER A 123 11.59 3.24 -20.14
CA SER A 123 11.98 1.82 -20.21
C SER A 123 10.78 0.89 -20.13
N LEU A 124 9.96 0.99 -19.10
CA LEU A 124 8.82 0.10 -18.90
C LEU A 124 7.67 0.44 -19.84
N LYS A 125 7.36 1.74 -19.99
CA LYS A 125 6.34 2.27 -20.87
C LYS A 125 4.99 1.57 -20.74
N SER A 126 4.53 1.39 -19.51
CA SER A 126 3.27 0.70 -19.22
C SER A 126 2.07 1.32 -19.96
N TYR A 127 2.11 2.61 -20.25
CA TYR A 127 1.11 3.31 -21.04
C TYR A 127 0.95 2.78 -22.49
N GLU A 128 1.95 2.05 -23.03
CA GLU A 128 1.88 1.46 -24.38
C GLU A 128 1.23 0.06 -24.41
N TRP A 129 1.28 -0.68 -23.30
CA TRP A 129 0.92 -2.10 -23.32
C TRP A 129 0.05 -2.58 -22.15
N ASP A 130 -0.13 -1.77 -21.11
CA ASP A 130 -0.99 -2.08 -19.96
C ASP A 130 -2.23 -1.18 -19.96
N PRO A 131 -3.37 -1.64 -20.50
CA PRO A 131 -4.58 -0.82 -20.53
C PRO A 131 -5.16 -0.50 -19.15
N THR A 132 -4.77 -1.20 -18.08
CA THR A 132 -5.22 -0.87 -16.72
C THR A 132 -4.73 0.50 -16.27
N TYR A 133 -3.62 0.98 -16.82
CA TYR A 133 -3.09 2.34 -16.66
C TYR A 133 -4.14 3.44 -16.92
N TYR A 134 -5.12 3.15 -17.77
CA TYR A 134 -6.16 4.12 -18.18
C TYR A 134 -7.47 3.99 -17.38
N ASN A 135 -7.48 3.25 -16.28
CA ASN A 135 -8.65 3.17 -15.42
C ASN A 135 -8.74 4.41 -14.52
N ILE A 136 -9.70 5.29 -14.80
CA ILE A 136 -9.93 6.52 -14.02
C ILE A 136 -11.00 6.34 -12.93
N GLY A 137 -11.64 5.18 -12.85
CA GLY A 137 -12.80 4.96 -11.97
C GLY A 137 -12.51 5.29 -10.51
N GLY A 138 -11.35 4.86 -9.99
CA GLY A 138 -11.00 5.04 -8.58
C GLY A 138 -11.02 6.50 -8.10
N THR A 139 -10.40 7.43 -8.84
CA THR A 139 -10.36 8.85 -8.44
C THR A 139 -11.76 9.48 -8.47
N PHE A 140 -12.56 9.17 -9.49
CA PHE A 140 -13.94 9.66 -9.56
C PHE A 140 -14.81 9.10 -8.43
N ALA A 141 -14.64 7.83 -8.10
CA ALA A 141 -15.33 7.20 -6.98
C ALA A 141 -14.93 7.83 -5.63
N TYR A 142 -13.64 8.10 -5.43
CA TYR A 142 -13.14 8.79 -4.25
C TYR A 142 -13.78 10.17 -4.06
N ILE A 143 -13.84 10.98 -5.12
CA ILE A 143 -14.46 12.32 -5.07
C ILE A 143 -15.93 12.26 -4.64
N LEU A 144 -16.68 11.25 -5.05
CA LEU A 144 -18.08 11.10 -4.64
C LEU A 144 -18.23 10.45 -3.25
N GLY A 145 -17.40 9.46 -2.94
CA GLY A 145 -17.58 8.59 -1.79
C GLY A 145 -16.99 9.15 -0.48
N GLU A 146 -15.85 9.85 -0.55
CA GLU A 146 -15.18 10.31 0.66
C GLU A 146 -15.64 11.71 1.11
N ASN A 147 -15.79 11.89 2.44
CA ASN A 147 -16.41 13.07 3.03
C ASN A 147 -15.39 14.16 3.41
N TYR A 148 -14.47 14.51 2.53
CA TYR A 148 -13.45 15.54 2.78
C TYR A 148 -13.95 16.99 2.57
N ALA A 149 -15.04 17.18 1.84
CA ALA A 149 -15.64 18.49 1.56
C ALA A 149 -17.16 18.37 1.38
N PRO A 150 -17.93 19.49 1.41
CA PRO A 150 -19.36 19.48 1.08
C PRO A 150 -19.63 18.82 -0.28
N LEU A 151 -20.69 18.02 -0.36
CA LEU A 151 -21.03 17.23 -1.54
C LEU A 151 -21.18 18.09 -2.81
N GLU A 152 -21.72 19.30 -2.68
CA GLU A 152 -21.85 20.25 -3.79
C GLU A 152 -20.49 20.62 -4.40
N LYS A 153 -19.49 20.87 -3.56
CA LYS A 153 -18.11 21.17 -4.01
C LYS A 153 -17.52 19.95 -4.73
N ARG A 154 -17.66 18.76 -4.13
CA ARG A 154 -17.13 17.51 -4.72
C ARG A 154 -17.79 17.19 -6.06
N ILE A 155 -19.10 17.35 -6.19
CA ILE A 155 -19.82 17.19 -7.47
C ILE A 155 -19.37 18.24 -8.50
N THR A 156 -19.10 19.46 -8.07
CA THR A 156 -18.59 20.51 -8.97
C THR A 156 -17.20 20.16 -9.52
N ASN A 157 -16.31 19.64 -8.68
CA ASN A 157 -14.99 19.17 -9.09
C ASN A 157 -15.11 17.95 -10.03
N PHE A 158 -15.95 16.99 -9.68
CA PHE A 158 -16.27 15.83 -10.53
C PHE A 158 -16.76 16.26 -11.92
N PHE A 159 -17.67 17.23 -11.98
CA PHE A 159 -18.21 17.77 -13.23
C PHE A 159 -17.12 18.39 -14.10
N LYS A 160 -16.24 19.22 -13.55
CA LYS A 160 -15.12 19.81 -14.29
C LYS A 160 -14.14 18.75 -14.78
N LYS A 161 -13.77 17.80 -13.91
CA LYS A 161 -12.87 16.70 -14.22
C LYS A 161 -13.37 15.83 -15.37
N MET A 162 -14.69 15.58 -15.46
CA MET A 162 -15.33 14.83 -16.55
C MET A 162 -15.10 15.47 -17.94
N GLU A 163 -14.85 16.76 -18.02
CA GLU A 163 -14.68 17.46 -19.30
C GLU A 163 -13.57 16.86 -20.16
N ARG A 164 -12.52 16.36 -19.52
CA ARG A 164 -11.34 15.81 -20.18
C ARG A 164 -11.44 14.34 -20.56
N ILE A 165 -12.45 13.61 -20.10
CA ILE A 165 -12.59 12.15 -20.33
C ILE A 165 -12.58 11.78 -21.83
N PRO A 166 -13.28 12.49 -22.75
CA PRO A 166 -13.21 12.16 -24.17
C PRO A 166 -11.80 12.29 -24.75
N ALA A 167 -11.09 13.36 -24.40
CA ALA A 167 -9.71 13.59 -24.85
C ALA A 167 -8.74 12.56 -24.21
N TYR A 168 -8.97 12.19 -22.96
CA TYR A 168 -8.22 11.18 -22.24
C TYR A 168 -8.24 9.84 -22.97
N TYR A 169 -9.43 9.31 -23.27
CA TYR A 169 -9.54 8.04 -23.98
C TYR A 169 -9.16 8.12 -25.47
N ALA A 170 -9.25 9.29 -26.08
CA ALA A 170 -8.69 9.49 -27.41
C ALA A 170 -7.16 9.37 -27.41
N ALA A 171 -6.48 9.90 -26.40
CA ALA A 171 -5.05 9.73 -26.20
C ALA A 171 -4.69 8.28 -25.85
N ALA A 172 -5.43 7.64 -24.93
CA ALA A 172 -5.24 6.26 -24.56
C ALA A 172 -5.27 5.29 -25.76
N LYS A 173 -6.23 5.49 -26.68
CA LYS A 173 -6.31 4.69 -27.92
C LYS A 173 -5.09 4.85 -28.83
N LYS A 174 -4.44 6.03 -28.81
CA LYS A 174 -3.23 6.27 -29.60
C LYS A 174 -1.98 5.67 -28.94
N ASN A 175 -1.94 5.67 -27.62
CA ASN A 175 -0.80 5.19 -26.86
C ASN A 175 -0.71 3.66 -26.86
N ILE A 176 -1.85 2.97 -26.82
CA ILE A 176 -1.88 1.49 -26.80
C ILE A 176 -1.42 0.95 -28.16
N ILE A 177 -0.26 0.29 -28.15
CA ILE A 177 0.40 -0.23 -29.37
C ILE A 177 0.32 -1.74 -29.42
N ASN A 178 0.72 -2.42 -28.35
CA ASN A 178 0.79 -3.88 -28.26
C ASN A 178 0.38 -4.36 -26.86
N PRO A 179 -0.91 -4.30 -26.52
CA PRO A 179 -1.37 -4.58 -25.17
C PRO A 179 -1.23 -6.06 -24.81
N SER A 180 -0.87 -6.32 -23.56
CA SER A 180 -0.92 -7.66 -23.00
C SER A 180 -2.37 -8.15 -22.90
N THR A 181 -2.62 -9.40 -23.30
CA THR A 181 -3.97 -9.99 -23.27
C THR A 181 -4.56 -10.01 -21.86
N LEU A 182 -3.77 -10.38 -20.84
CA LEU A 182 -4.24 -10.44 -19.45
C LEU A 182 -4.58 -9.05 -18.90
N HIS A 183 -3.70 -8.06 -19.12
CA HIS A 183 -3.98 -6.69 -18.68
C HIS A 183 -5.15 -6.07 -19.46
N THR A 184 -5.33 -6.44 -20.73
CA THR A 184 -6.48 -5.99 -21.53
C THR A 184 -7.79 -6.54 -20.96
N GLN A 185 -7.83 -7.81 -20.59
CA GLN A 185 -9.01 -8.40 -19.96
C GLN A 185 -9.31 -7.74 -18.62
N LEU A 186 -8.31 -7.62 -17.75
CA LEU A 186 -8.44 -6.97 -16.45
C LEU A 186 -8.92 -5.51 -16.58
N ALA A 187 -8.36 -4.74 -17.53
CA ALA A 187 -8.79 -3.36 -17.78
C ALA A 187 -10.25 -3.26 -18.20
N ILE A 188 -10.72 -4.18 -19.05
CA ILE A 188 -12.13 -4.23 -19.47
C ILE A 188 -13.02 -4.49 -18.25
N GLU A 189 -12.70 -5.49 -17.45
CA GLU A 189 -13.46 -5.85 -16.24
C GLU A 189 -13.52 -4.67 -15.23
N GLN A 190 -12.38 -4.04 -14.95
CA GLN A 190 -12.31 -2.89 -14.05
C GLN A 190 -13.09 -1.68 -14.56
N MET A 191 -13.00 -1.37 -15.85
CA MET A 191 -13.72 -0.24 -16.43
C MET A 191 -15.23 -0.50 -16.50
N GLU A 192 -15.66 -1.72 -16.80
CA GLU A 192 -17.08 -2.10 -16.76
C GLU A 192 -17.64 -2.00 -15.34
N ALA A 193 -16.89 -2.46 -14.34
CA ALA A 193 -17.24 -2.31 -12.93
C ALA A 193 -17.27 -0.85 -12.45
N GLY A 194 -16.48 0.05 -13.07
CA GLY A 194 -16.45 1.48 -12.76
C GLY A 194 -17.58 2.31 -13.39
N LEU A 195 -18.30 1.79 -14.38
CA LEU A 195 -19.39 2.55 -15.05
C LEU A 195 -20.49 3.05 -14.10
N PRO A 196 -20.94 2.28 -13.09
CA PRO A 196 -21.94 2.73 -12.13
C PRO A 196 -21.61 4.06 -11.44
N ILE A 197 -20.34 4.40 -11.24
CA ILE A 197 -19.90 5.67 -10.65
C ILE A 197 -20.50 6.87 -11.42
N PHE A 198 -20.49 6.78 -12.74
CA PHE A 198 -21.00 7.82 -13.64
C PHE A 198 -22.49 7.67 -13.90
N GLU A 199 -23.02 6.45 -14.05
CA GLU A 199 -24.41 6.19 -14.44
C GLU A 199 -25.39 6.25 -13.27
N LYS A 200 -25.00 5.71 -12.10
CA LYS A 200 -25.88 5.55 -10.93
C LYS A 200 -25.45 6.46 -9.78
N ASP A 201 -24.21 6.33 -9.30
CA ASP A 201 -23.78 6.93 -8.04
C ASP A 201 -23.76 8.47 -8.12
N LEU A 202 -23.31 9.04 -9.24
CA LEU A 202 -23.43 10.47 -9.51
C LEU A 202 -24.89 10.94 -9.53
N LYS A 203 -25.79 10.18 -10.19
CA LYS A 203 -27.21 10.51 -10.26
C LYS A 203 -27.87 10.46 -8.89
N ASP A 204 -27.51 9.50 -8.07
CA ASP A 204 -28.01 9.37 -6.71
C ASP A 204 -27.46 10.50 -5.81
N SER A 205 -26.18 10.86 -5.98
CA SER A 205 -25.58 11.99 -5.28
C SER A 205 -26.24 13.34 -5.63
N LEU A 206 -26.64 13.53 -6.89
CA LEU A 206 -27.34 14.75 -7.34
C LEU A 206 -28.72 14.94 -6.69
N LYS A 207 -29.35 13.89 -6.18
CA LYS A 207 -30.63 13.99 -5.43
C LYS A 207 -30.43 14.62 -4.04
N ASN A 208 -29.23 14.51 -3.49
CA ASN A 208 -28.88 14.92 -2.14
C ASN A 208 -28.21 16.31 -2.09
N VAL A 209 -28.21 17.07 -3.20
CA VAL A 209 -27.61 18.40 -3.27
C VAL A 209 -28.58 19.44 -3.82
N GLN A 210 -28.45 20.68 -3.36
CA GLN A 210 -29.24 21.82 -3.82
C GLN A 210 -28.48 22.57 -4.92
N LEU A 211 -28.44 22.00 -6.13
CA LEU A 211 -27.93 22.65 -7.32
C LEU A 211 -29.09 23.03 -8.26
N PRO A 212 -28.94 24.11 -9.08
CA PRO A 212 -29.91 24.45 -10.11
C PRO A 212 -30.18 23.30 -11.07
N ASP A 213 -31.42 23.12 -11.48
CA ASP A 213 -31.84 22.01 -12.36
C ASP A 213 -31.10 22.01 -13.69
N ASP A 214 -30.86 23.20 -14.27
CA ASP A 214 -30.08 23.33 -15.50
C ASP A 214 -28.65 22.79 -15.33
N LEU A 215 -28.01 23.08 -14.19
CA LEU A 215 -26.68 22.55 -13.90
C LEU A 215 -26.70 21.03 -13.68
N LYS A 216 -27.72 20.51 -12.96
CA LYS A 216 -27.89 19.05 -12.82
C LYS A 216 -28.05 18.35 -14.16
N ASN A 217 -28.84 18.95 -15.07
CA ASN A 217 -29.03 18.43 -16.42
C ASN A 217 -27.73 18.45 -17.24
N GLU A 218 -26.92 19.51 -17.10
CA GLU A 218 -25.62 19.61 -17.77
C GLU A 218 -24.64 18.56 -17.23
N ILE A 219 -24.60 18.36 -15.92
CA ILE A 219 -23.79 17.30 -15.27
C ILE A 219 -24.18 15.92 -15.82
N LEU A 220 -25.47 15.60 -15.90
CA LEU A 220 -25.94 14.32 -16.42
C LEU A 220 -25.64 14.14 -17.91
N LYS A 221 -25.72 15.21 -18.71
CA LYS A 221 -25.33 15.19 -20.12
C LYS A 221 -23.84 14.90 -20.27
N ARG A 222 -22.98 15.55 -19.47
CA ARG A 222 -21.52 15.32 -19.49
C ARG A 222 -21.17 13.92 -18.99
N SER A 223 -21.87 13.42 -17.97
CA SER A 223 -21.75 12.03 -17.51
C SER A 223 -22.02 11.04 -18.64
N LYS A 224 -23.09 11.25 -19.42
CA LYS A 224 -23.37 10.38 -20.56
C LYS A 224 -22.23 10.38 -21.59
N ILE A 225 -21.68 11.54 -21.91
CA ILE A 225 -20.51 11.67 -22.83
C ILE A 225 -19.31 10.92 -22.27
N SER A 226 -19.09 10.98 -20.94
CA SER A 226 -18.02 10.26 -20.24
C SER A 226 -18.20 8.76 -20.36
N VAL A 227 -19.39 8.27 -20.07
CA VAL A 227 -19.75 6.85 -20.20
C VAL A 227 -19.58 6.35 -21.65
N ASP A 228 -20.04 7.11 -22.63
CA ASP A 228 -19.89 6.77 -24.05
C ASP A 228 -18.39 6.69 -24.43
N SER A 229 -17.55 7.56 -23.87
CA SER A 229 -16.10 7.58 -24.10
C SER A 229 -15.40 6.34 -23.46
N ILE A 230 -15.77 5.99 -22.23
CA ILE A 230 -15.28 4.79 -21.53
C ILE A 230 -15.68 3.53 -22.30
N LYS A 231 -16.99 3.39 -22.64
CA LYS A 231 -17.51 2.29 -23.46
C LYS A 231 -16.82 2.21 -24.82
N GLY A 232 -16.54 3.36 -25.43
CA GLY A 232 -15.79 3.43 -26.69
C GLY A 232 -14.34 2.97 -26.58
N PHE A 233 -13.70 3.14 -25.43
CA PHE A 233 -12.37 2.58 -25.16
C PHE A 233 -12.44 1.08 -24.86
N ILE A 234 -13.40 0.61 -24.07
CA ILE A 234 -13.67 -0.80 -23.84
C ILE A 234 -13.88 -1.55 -25.17
N GLN A 235 -14.68 -1.00 -26.08
CA GLN A 235 -14.90 -1.60 -27.40
C GLN A 235 -13.62 -1.60 -28.25
N PHE A 236 -12.78 -0.57 -28.16
CA PHE A 236 -11.46 -0.57 -28.79
C PHE A 236 -10.58 -1.71 -28.25
N LEU A 237 -10.54 -1.91 -26.94
CA LEU A 237 -9.77 -3.00 -26.31
C LEU A 237 -10.30 -4.38 -26.71
N LYS A 238 -11.63 -4.57 -26.74
CA LYS A 238 -12.26 -5.84 -27.18
C LYS A 238 -11.94 -6.22 -28.63
N LYS A 239 -11.60 -5.24 -29.47
CA LYS A 239 -11.22 -5.46 -30.87
C LYS A 239 -9.73 -5.71 -31.09
N GLN A 240 -8.89 -5.60 -30.06
CA GLN A 240 -7.46 -5.89 -30.18
C GLN A 240 -7.23 -7.36 -30.56
N ASP A 241 -6.28 -7.59 -31.47
CA ASP A 241 -5.89 -8.93 -31.87
C ASP A 241 -5.06 -9.59 -30.77
N LYS A 242 -5.71 -10.48 -30.02
CA LYS A 242 -5.09 -11.20 -28.89
C LYS A 242 -3.87 -12.04 -29.30
N SER A 243 -3.77 -12.44 -30.56
CA SER A 243 -2.62 -13.23 -31.05
C SER A 243 -1.34 -12.41 -31.18
N LYS A 244 -1.45 -11.08 -31.22
CA LYS A 244 -0.34 -10.13 -31.34
C LYS A 244 0.02 -9.45 -30.03
N GLY A 245 -0.70 -9.77 -28.94
CA GLY A 245 -0.42 -9.21 -27.63
C GLY A 245 0.97 -9.57 -27.12
N ARG A 246 1.66 -8.60 -26.48
CA ARG A 246 2.93 -8.92 -25.83
C ARG A 246 2.70 -9.84 -24.64
N ASP A 247 3.74 -10.59 -24.27
CA ASP A 247 3.75 -11.30 -22.99
C ASP A 247 3.66 -10.28 -21.83
N PHE A 248 2.83 -10.55 -20.84
CA PHE A 248 2.74 -9.73 -19.62
C PHE A 248 4.02 -9.84 -18.77
N ARG A 249 4.80 -10.88 -18.96
CA ARG A 249 6.06 -11.09 -18.25
C ARG A 249 7.08 -10.03 -18.64
N LEU A 250 7.70 -9.44 -17.62
CA LEU A 250 8.69 -8.38 -17.85
C LEU A 250 10.04 -8.92 -18.33
N GLY A 251 10.35 -10.18 -18.02
CA GLY A 251 11.68 -10.74 -18.19
C GLY A 251 12.65 -10.24 -17.10
N LYS A 252 13.80 -10.89 -17.03
CA LYS A 252 14.75 -10.74 -15.93
C LYS A 252 15.27 -9.29 -15.76
N GLU A 253 15.60 -8.63 -16.87
CA GLU A 253 16.21 -7.29 -16.83
C GLU A 253 15.24 -6.18 -16.39
N LEU A 254 14.05 -6.11 -17.02
CA LEU A 254 13.06 -5.09 -16.66
C LEU A 254 12.51 -5.33 -15.25
N TYR A 255 12.30 -6.60 -14.89
CA TYR A 255 11.87 -6.95 -13.55
C TYR A 255 12.90 -6.54 -12.49
N ALA A 256 14.18 -6.80 -12.70
CA ALA A 256 15.22 -6.42 -11.77
C ALA A 256 15.33 -4.90 -11.57
N LYS A 257 15.15 -4.11 -12.64
CA LYS A 257 15.12 -2.64 -12.54
C LYS A 257 13.88 -2.16 -11.77
N LYS A 258 12.69 -2.69 -12.12
CA LYS A 258 11.45 -2.38 -11.40
C LYS A 258 11.58 -2.72 -9.92
N PHE A 259 12.06 -3.92 -9.61
CA PHE A 259 12.31 -4.39 -8.25
C PHE A 259 13.23 -3.46 -7.45
N ALA A 260 14.33 -3.01 -8.05
CA ALA A 260 15.28 -2.11 -7.38
C ALA A 260 14.62 -0.78 -6.94
N TYR A 261 13.79 -0.18 -7.80
CA TYR A 261 13.11 1.08 -7.49
C TYR A 261 11.92 0.91 -6.53
N GLU A 262 11.15 -0.16 -6.65
CA GLU A 262 9.94 -0.36 -5.83
C GLU A 262 10.23 -0.95 -4.46
N ILE A 263 11.17 -1.91 -4.39
CA ILE A 263 11.52 -2.57 -3.13
C ILE A 263 12.55 -1.77 -2.32
N GLN A 264 13.45 -1.08 -3.00
CA GLN A 264 14.51 -0.25 -2.40
C GLN A 264 15.36 -1.03 -1.38
N SER A 265 15.73 -2.28 -1.74
CA SER A 265 16.52 -3.19 -0.94
C SER A 265 17.86 -3.47 -1.60
N GLN A 266 18.86 -3.83 -0.79
CA GLN A 266 20.15 -4.33 -1.29
C GLN A 266 20.08 -5.74 -1.90
N TYR A 267 18.96 -6.46 -1.70
CA TYR A 267 18.78 -7.81 -2.21
C TYR A 267 18.32 -7.81 -3.66
N THR A 268 18.80 -8.79 -4.42
CA THR A 268 18.34 -9.04 -5.80
C THR A 268 17.08 -9.89 -5.82
N PRO A 269 16.29 -9.88 -6.92
CA PRO A 269 15.15 -10.79 -7.09
C PRO A 269 15.52 -12.27 -6.89
N ASP A 270 16.68 -12.70 -7.40
CA ASP A 270 17.13 -14.09 -7.24
C ASP A 270 17.39 -14.44 -5.76
N GLN A 271 18.03 -13.55 -4.99
CA GLN A 271 18.25 -13.77 -3.56
C GLN A 271 16.94 -13.83 -2.76
N ILE A 272 15.97 -12.96 -3.09
CA ILE A 272 14.64 -12.99 -2.46
C ILE A 272 13.89 -14.26 -2.83
N TYR A 273 13.94 -14.70 -4.10
CA TYR A 273 13.34 -15.95 -4.52
C TYR A 273 13.89 -17.16 -3.74
N ASP A 274 15.21 -17.27 -3.66
CA ASP A 274 15.87 -18.38 -2.95
C ASP A 274 15.56 -18.35 -1.45
N SER A 275 15.52 -17.16 -0.85
CA SER A 275 15.09 -16.96 0.53
C SER A 275 13.63 -17.38 0.75
N ALA A 276 12.73 -17.05 -0.18
CA ALA A 276 11.33 -17.45 -0.11
C ALA A 276 11.13 -18.96 -0.24
N VAL A 277 11.91 -19.63 -1.12
CA VAL A 277 11.91 -21.10 -1.22
C VAL A 277 12.37 -21.75 0.07
N ALA A 278 13.46 -21.24 0.68
CA ALA A 278 13.94 -21.73 1.98
C ALA A 278 12.91 -21.46 3.09
N ARG A 279 12.29 -20.29 3.08
CA ARG A 279 11.22 -19.93 4.05
C ARG A 279 10.01 -20.86 3.92
N LYS A 280 9.56 -21.19 2.70
CA LYS A 280 8.49 -22.15 2.46
C LYS A 280 8.79 -23.50 3.12
N ALA A 281 10.01 -24.02 2.92
CA ALA A 281 10.42 -25.28 3.51
C ALA A 281 10.44 -25.24 5.05
N PHE A 282 10.96 -24.15 5.61
CA PHE A 282 10.93 -23.90 7.07
C PHE A 282 9.50 -23.87 7.63
N LEU A 283 8.61 -23.12 6.99
CA LEU A 283 7.22 -23.02 7.44
C LEU A 283 6.52 -24.38 7.44
N HIS A 284 6.72 -25.21 6.41
CA HIS A 284 6.18 -26.57 6.38
C HIS A 284 6.72 -27.44 7.53
N GLN A 285 7.99 -27.29 7.89
CA GLN A 285 8.57 -28.04 9.03
C GLN A 285 7.96 -27.61 10.36
N GLU A 286 7.81 -26.30 10.60
CA GLU A 286 7.20 -25.81 11.83
C GLU A 286 5.72 -26.18 11.92
N MET A 287 4.99 -26.08 10.81
CA MET A 287 3.58 -26.50 10.75
C MET A 287 3.43 -28.00 11.02
N GLU A 288 4.33 -28.84 10.50
CA GLU A 288 4.35 -30.27 10.76
C GLU A 288 4.54 -30.58 12.26
N LYS A 289 5.53 -29.96 12.91
CA LYS A 289 5.78 -30.11 14.35
C LYS A 289 4.54 -29.78 15.19
N ILE A 290 3.92 -28.66 14.88
CA ILE A 290 2.71 -28.22 15.58
C ILE A 290 1.53 -29.14 15.28
N ALA A 291 1.38 -29.60 14.04
CA ALA A 291 0.32 -30.51 13.67
C ALA A 291 0.45 -31.86 14.40
N ILE A 292 1.65 -32.38 14.54
CA ILE A 292 1.93 -33.58 15.35
C ILE A 292 1.51 -33.36 16.83
N GLN A 293 1.89 -32.21 17.39
CA GLN A 293 1.55 -31.85 18.77
C GLN A 293 0.04 -31.75 19.01
N LEU A 294 -0.69 -31.15 18.07
CA LEU A 294 -2.12 -30.90 18.19
C LEU A 294 -3.00 -32.09 17.79
N TRP A 295 -2.46 -33.08 17.05
CA TRP A 295 -3.20 -34.21 16.53
C TRP A 295 -4.00 -34.96 17.60
N PRO A 296 -3.42 -35.34 18.75
CA PRO A 296 -4.16 -36.06 19.79
C PRO A 296 -5.34 -35.27 20.38
N LYS A 297 -5.26 -33.94 20.33
CA LYS A 297 -6.32 -33.05 20.83
C LYS A 297 -7.53 -33.01 19.90
N TYR A 298 -7.29 -32.90 18.60
CA TYR A 298 -8.33 -32.63 17.60
C TYR A 298 -8.76 -33.86 16.80
N MET A 299 -7.91 -34.88 16.71
CA MET A 299 -8.09 -36.07 15.86
C MET A 299 -8.13 -37.35 16.67
N LYS A 300 -8.86 -37.33 17.80
CA LYS A 300 -8.95 -38.49 18.71
C LYS A 300 -9.38 -39.77 17.97
N GLY A 301 -8.61 -40.83 18.09
CA GLY A 301 -8.90 -42.13 17.48
C GLY A 301 -8.65 -42.22 15.96
N ILE A 302 -8.13 -41.15 15.35
CA ILE A 302 -7.75 -41.13 13.94
C ILE A 302 -6.24 -41.32 13.83
N GLU A 303 -5.80 -42.28 13.04
CA GLU A 303 -4.38 -42.50 12.75
C GLU A 303 -3.75 -41.29 12.08
N GLN A 304 -2.53 -40.97 12.50
CA GLN A 304 -1.80 -39.81 11.96
C GLN A 304 -1.27 -40.13 10.56
N PRO A 305 -1.55 -39.28 9.55
CA PRO A 305 -1.00 -39.45 8.21
C PRO A 305 0.53 -39.38 8.22
N THR A 306 1.16 -40.21 7.37
CA THR A 306 2.61 -40.18 7.13
C THR A 306 3.01 -39.02 6.23
N ASP A 307 2.11 -38.59 5.31
CA ASP A 307 2.32 -37.41 4.48
C ASP A 307 2.08 -36.14 5.32
N LYS A 308 3.12 -35.34 5.45
CA LYS A 308 3.09 -34.11 6.25
C LYS A 308 2.10 -33.07 5.75
N LEU A 309 1.90 -32.95 4.44
CA LEU A 309 0.96 -31.96 3.89
C LEU A 309 -0.48 -32.40 4.15
N VAL A 310 -0.78 -33.69 4.08
CA VAL A 310 -2.08 -34.24 4.47
C VAL A 310 -2.33 -34.06 5.96
N LEU A 311 -1.31 -34.28 6.80
CA LEU A 311 -1.36 -34.07 8.24
C LEU A 311 -1.71 -32.60 8.57
N ILE A 312 -0.95 -31.66 8.03
CA ILE A 312 -1.14 -30.21 8.24
C ILE A 312 -2.54 -29.80 7.75
N LYS A 313 -2.89 -30.19 6.51
CA LYS A 313 -4.17 -29.84 5.89
C LYS A 313 -5.36 -30.28 6.73
N ARG A 314 -5.40 -31.53 7.21
CA ARG A 314 -6.52 -32.04 8.04
C ARG A 314 -6.71 -31.22 9.31
N LEU A 315 -5.61 -30.84 9.94
CA LEU A 315 -5.68 -30.04 11.18
C LEU A 315 -6.15 -28.61 10.89
N ILE A 316 -5.63 -27.98 9.83
CA ILE A 316 -6.10 -26.66 9.40
C ILE A 316 -7.59 -26.72 9.06
N ASP A 317 -8.04 -27.72 8.28
CA ASP A 317 -9.45 -27.90 7.94
C ASP A 317 -10.34 -27.99 9.19
N THR A 318 -9.86 -28.68 10.23
CA THR A 318 -10.58 -28.81 11.51
C THR A 318 -10.63 -27.49 12.28
N LEU A 319 -9.52 -26.78 12.39
CA LEU A 319 -9.47 -25.50 13.08
C LEU A 319 -10.27 -24.42 12.32
N SER A 320 -10.31 -24.49 10.99
CA SER A 320 -11.05 -23.58 10.13
C SER A 320 -12.58 -23.68 10.27
N LEU A 321 -13.10 -24.73 10.92
CA LEU A 321 -14.53 -24.81 11.29
C LEU A 321 -14.90 -23.82 12.40
N GLN A 322 -13.93 -23.27 13.09
CA GLN A 322 -14.12 -22.27 14.15
C GLN A 322 -14.14 -20.87 13.51
N HIS A 323 -15.27 -20.46 12.99
CA HIS A 323 -15.44 -19.14 12.36
C HIS A 323 -16.75 -18.47 12.81
N THR A 324 -16.86 -17.18 12.56
CA THR A 324 -18.07 -16.40 12.79
C THR A 324 -19.16 -16.71 11.73
N LYS A 325 -20.37 -16.20 11.93
CA LYS A 325 -21.41 -16.25 10.90
C LYS A 325 -21.24 -15.12 9.89
N ALA A 326 -21.80 -15.29 8.69
CA ALA A 326 -21.69 -14.30 7.62
C ALA A 326 -22.26 -12.92 8.01
N ASP A 327 -23.40 -12.89 8.71
CA ASP A 327 -24.05 -11.67 9.22
C ASP A 327 -23.31 -11.00 10.38
N SER A 328 -22.40 -11.73 11.01
CA SER A 328 -21.66 -11.30 12.19
C SER A 328 -20.19 -10.98 11.90
N PHE A 329 -19.76 -11.05 10.64
CA PHE A 329 -18.35 -10.90 10.27
C PHE A 329 -17.78 -9.53 10.69
N LYS A 330 -18.44 -8.43 10.30
CA LYS A 330 -18.04 -7.06 10.70
C LYS A 330 -18.11 -6.86 12.21
N ILE A 331 -19.13 -7.40 12.87
CA ILE A 331 -19.30 -7.30 14.33
C ILE A 331 -18.13 -8.00 15.04
N SER A 332 -17.71 -9.16 14.55
CA SER A 332 -16.55 -9.89 15.10
C SER A 332 -15.26 -9.06 15.02
N ILE A 333 -15.03 -8.36 13.91
CA ILE A 333 -13.91 -7.41 13.76
C ILE A 333 -14.03 -6.29 14.80
N GLN A 334 -15.20 -5.64 14.90
CA GLN A 334 -15.42 -4.54 15.86
C GLN A 334 -15.17 -4.96 17.30
N GLN A 335 -15.50 -6.20 17.67
CA GLN A 335 -15.28 -6.73 19.02
C GLN A 335 -13.82 -7.09 19.31
N GLN A 336 -13.03 -7.39 18.29
CA GLN A 336 -11.61 -7.74 18.45
C GLN A 336 -10.70 -6.51 18.63
N LEU A 337 -11.02 -5.36 18.05
CA LEU A 337 -10.17 -4.16 18.12
C LEU A 337 -9.90 -3.67 19.57
N PRO A 338 -10.89 -3.61 20.47
CA PRO A 338 -10.62 -3.29 21.87
C PRO A 338 -9.69 -4.29 22.57
N GLN A 339 -9.79 -5.59 22.24
CA GLN A 339 -8.94 -6.64 22.80
C GLN A 339 -7.48 -6.47 22.35
N LEU A 340 -7.26 -6.12 21.07
CA LEU A 340 -5.93 -5.78 20.53
C LEU A 340 -5.35 -4.56 21.26
N THR A 341 -6.16 -3.50 21.42
CA THR A 341 -5.75 -2.29 22.14
C THR A 341 -5.35 -2.58 23.57
N GLU A 342 -6.16 -3.34 24.31
CA GLU A 342 -5.87 -3.74 25.68
C GLU A 342 -4.56 -4.56 25.76
N PHE A 343 -4.38 -5.54 24.87
CA PHE A 343 -3.18 -6.36 24.82
C PHE A 343 -1.91 -5.53 24.58
N ILE A 344 -1.93 -4.67 23.56
CA ILE A 344 -0.80 -3.78 23.22
C ILE A 344 -0.43 -2.89 24.41
N ASN A 345 -1.40 -2.30 25.09
CA ASN A 345 -1.18 -1.46 26.26
C ASN A 345 -0.65 -2.25 27.45
N ARG A 346 -1.24 -3.42 27.75
CA ARG A 346 -0.82 -4.28 28.87
C ARG A 346 0.62 -4.78 28.72
N LYS A 347 1.01 -5.15 27.48
CA LYS A 347 2.37 -5.63 27.16
C LYS A 347 3.33 -4.46 26.87
N ASN A 348 2.85 -3.21 26.86
CA ASN A 348 3.62 -1.99 26.58
C ASN A 348 4.43 -2.11 25.28
N LEU A 349 3.80 -2.61 24.21
CA LEU A 349 4.48 -2.88 22.95
C LEU A 349 4.77 -1.59 22.18
N LEU A 350 3.80 -0.67 22.15
CA LEU A 350 3.91 0.63 21.49
C LEU A 350 2.82 1.59 21.98
N TYR A 351 3.00 2.88 21.73
CA TYR A 351 2.00 3.90 22.08
C TYR A 351 0.91 3.97 21.01
N LEU A 352 -0.34 3.85 21.44
CA LEU A 352 -1.53 4.10 20.62
C LEU A 352 -2.08 5.48 20.94
N ASP A 353 -2.33 6.30 19.91
CA ASP A 353 -2.86 7.66 20.10
C ASP A 353 -4.39 7.64 20.30
N PRO A 354 -4.90 7.92 21.50
CA PRO A 354 -6.34 7.87 21.77
C PRO A 354 -7.14 8.99 21.04
N LYS A 355 -6.45 9.99 20.50
CA LYS A 355 -7.07 11.08 19.73
C LYS A 355 -7.27 10.75 18.26
N LYS A 356 -6.76 9.62 17.82
CA LYS A 356 -6.92 9.13 16.44
C LYS A 356 -7.71 7.82 16.48
N PRO A 357 -9.04 7.84 16.55
CA PRO A 357 -9.84 6.61 16.58
C PRO A 357 -9.86 5.95 15.21
N LEU A 358 -9.92 4.61 15.22
CA LEU A 358 -10.19 3.78 14.05
C LEU A 358 -11.69 3.43 14.03
N GLU A 359 -12.38 3.74 12.93
CA GLU A 359 -13.78 3.39 12.71
C GLU A 359 -13.89 2.20 11.76
N VAL A 360 -14.70 1.19 12.12
CA VAL A 360 -15.01 0.07 11.22
C VAL A 360 -16.25 0.41 10.42
N ARG A 361 -16.15 0.40 9.08
CA ARG A 361 -17.27 0.65 8.17
C ARG A 361 -17.43 -0.46 7.14
N ASP A 362 -18.59 -0.51 6.50
CA ASP A 362 -18.75 -1.32 5.29
C ASP A 362 -17.82 -0.77 4.19
N GLU A 363 -17.26 -1.69 3.41
CA GLU A 363 -16.40 -1.31 2.29
C GLU A 363 -17.18 -0.42 1.32
N PRO A 364 -16.67 0.76 0.96
CA PRO A 364 -17.29 1.60 -0.06
C PRO A 364 -17.45 0.85 -1.38
N GLY A 365 -18.56 1.05 -2.08
CA GLY A 365 -18.89 0.29 -3.31
C GLY A 365 -17.80 0.35 -4.40
N TYR A 366 -17.03 1.46 -4.47
CA TYR A 366 -15.93 1.62 -5.42
C TYR A 366 -14.69 0.78 -5.08
N MET A 367 -14.58 0.26 -3.85
CA MET A 367 -13.51 -0.62 -3.39
C MET A 367 -13.92 -2.10 -3.43
N ALA A 368 -15.19 -2.39 -3.69
CA ALA A 368 -15.74 -3.71 -3.60
C ALA A 368 -14.99 -4.72 -4.51
N GLY A 369 -14.65 -5.87 -3.93
CA GLY A 369 -13.97 -6.95 -4.64
C GLY A 369 -12.46 -6.80 -4.78
N VAL A 370 -11.85 -5.76 -4.20
CA VAL A 370 -10.38 -5.58 -4.21
C VAL A 370 -9.73 -6.43 -3.11
N ALA A 371 -10.29 -6.38 -1.89
CA ALA A 371 -9.83 -7.18 -0.76
C ALA A 371 -11.00 -7.49 0.18
N GLY A 372 -10.87 -8.50 1.05
CA GLY A 372 -11.90 -8.80 2.06
C GLY A 372 -11.95 -7.77 3.20
N ALA A 373 -10.87 -7.03 3.39
CA ALA A 373 -10.74 -5.92 4.32
C ALA A 373 -9.61 -5.01 3.86
N SER A 374 -9.68 -3.72 4.18
CA SER A 374 -8.66 -2.75 3.83
C SER A 374 -8.66 -1.54 4.77
N MET A 375 -7.54 -0.82 4.82
CA MET A 375 -7.40 0.42 5.58
C MET A 375 -7.52 1.64 4.68
N SER A 376 -8.38 2.59 5.07
CA SER A 376 -8.36 3.96 4.56
C SER A 376 -7.89 4.89 5.67
N SER A 377 -6.77 5.55 5.47
CA SER A 377 -6.24 6.55 6.40
C SER A 377 -6.25 7.92 5.73
N PRO A 378 -6.59 8.98 6.47
CA PRO A 378 -6.46 10.33 5.94
C PRO A 378 -5.00 10.58 5.53
N GLY A 379 -4.83 11.32 4.45
CA GLY A 379 -3.51 11.73 4.00
C GLY A 379 -2.87 12.80 4.92
N PRO A 380 -1.60 13.14 4.68
CA PRO A 380 -0.89 14.12 5.52
C PRO A 380 -1.48 15.53 5.50
N TYR A 381 -2.32 15.85 4.53
CA TYR A 381 -3.01 17.14 4.44
C TYR A 381 -4.37 17.16 5.16
N GLU A 382 -4.92 16.00 5.53
CA GLU A 382 -6.21 15.85 6.19
C GLU A 382 -6.05 15.69 7.70
N THR A 383 -5.65 16.74 8.40
CA THR A 383 -5.33 16.69 9.83
C THR A 383 -6.48 16.22 10.72
N ASN A 384 -7.74 16.45 10.30
CA ASN A 384 -8.96 16.08 11.01
C ASN A 384 -9.68 14.87 10.38
N GLY A 385 -9.08 14.23 9.37
CA GLY A 385 -9.64 13.06 8.72
C GLY A 385 -9.74 11.88 9.69
N LYS A 386 -10.70 11.00 9.42
CA LYS A 386 -10.90 9.75 10.17
C LYS A 386 -10.25 8.59 9.43
N ALA A 387 -9.68 7.66 10.17
CA ALA A 387 -9.21 6.40 9.62
C ALA A 387 -10.35 5.37 9.65
N TYR A 388 -10.48 4.61 8.57
CA TYR A 388 -11.50 3.60 8.41
C TYR A 388 -10.90 2.24 8.14
N TYR A 389 -11.39 1.25 8.88
CA TYR A 389 -11.22 -0.15 8.54
C TYR A 389 -12.44 -0.57 7.72
N ASN A 390 -12.24 -0.72 6.42
CA ASN A 390 -13.28 -1.10 5.48
C ASN A 390 -13.42 -2.62 5.50
N VAL A 391 -14.62 -3.13 5.62
CA VAL A 391 -14.93 -4.56 5.70
C VAL A 391 -15.90 -4.92 4.59
N GLY A 392 -15.52 -5.86 3.74
CA GLY A 392 -16.39 -6.39 2.69
C GLY A 392 -17.62 -7.08 3.27
N THR A 393 -18.74 -6.96 2.60
CA THR A 393 -19.98 -7.64 2.97
C THR A 393 -20.07 -9.02 2.32
N LEU A 394 -20.64 -9.99 3.03
CA LEU A 394 -20.99 -11.31 2.49
C LEU A 394 -22.47 -11.37 2.08
N GLU A 395 -23.17 -10.23 2.08
CA GLU A 395 -24.55 -10.14 1.65
C GLU A 395 -24.69 -10.49 0.17
N GLY A 396 -25.64 -11.32 -0.17
CA GLY A 396 -25.88 -11.80 -1.54
C GLY A 396 -24.95 -12.94 -2.01
N TRP A 397 -23.98 -13.35 -1.20
CA TRP A 397 -23.14 -14.50 -1.53
C TRP A 397 -23.91 -15.81 -1.44
N SER A 398 -23.52 -16.82 -2.24
CA SER A 398 -24.04 -18.17 -2.03
C SER A 398 -23.59 -18.70 -0.66
N LYS A 399 -24.39 -19.58 -0.07
CA LYS A 399 -24.02 -20.22 1.21
C LYS A 399 -22.67 -20.92 1.14
N GLN A 400 -22.37 -21.53 0.00
CA GLN A 400 -21.11 -22.26 -0.22
C GLN A 400 -19.92 -21.30 -0.28
N ASP A 401 -20.05 -20.20 -1.01
CA ASP A 401 -18.98 -19.21 -1.15
C ASP A 401 -18.71 -18.49 0.19
N ALA A 402 -19.80 -18.10 0.89
CA ALA A 402 -19.69 -17.49 2.20
C ALA A 402 -19.04 -18.43 3.22
N GLU A 403 -19.41 -19.73 3.24
CA GLU A 403 -18.79 -20.74 4.10
C GLU A 403 -17.31 -20.92 3.76
N SER A 404 -16.95 -21.01 2.47
CA SER A 404 -15.55 -21.12 2.03
C SER A 404 -14.73 -19.92 2.49
N TYR A 405 -15.27 -18.71 2.33
CA TYR A 405 -14.63 -17.47 2.77
C TYR A 405 -14.44 -17.42 4.29
N LEU A 406 -15.47 -17.76 5.07
CA LEU A 406 -15.41 -17.74 6.53
C LEU A 406 -14.43 -18.78 7.09
N ARG A 407 -14.30 -19.94 6.43
CA ARG A 407 -13.28 -20.93 6.80
C ARG A 407 -11.86 -20.44 6.53
N GLU A 408 -11.64 -19.64 5.46
CA GLU A 408 -10.36 -18.99 5.25
C GLU A 408 -10.11 -17.91 6.31
N TYR A 409 -11.09 -17.04 6.57
CA TYR A 409 -11.04 -16.01 7.60
C TYR A 409 -11.66 -16.49 8.92
N ASN A 410 -11.23 -17.71 9.36
CA ASN A 410 -11.65 -18.28 10.63
C ASN A 410 -11.21 -17.45 11.84
N ASN A 411 -11.63 -17.84 13.03
CA ASN A 411 -11.40 -17.05 14.25
C ASN A 411 -9.91 -16.75 14.56
N TYR A 412 -8.98 -17.54 14.06
CA TYR A 412 -7.54 -17.27 14.20
C TYR A 412 -7.05 -16.29 13.14
N ILE A 413 -7.31 -16.61 11.87
CA ILE A 413 -6.89 -15.78 10.73
C ILE A 413 -7.52 -14.40 10.79
N LEU A 414 -8.79 -14.27 11.22
CA LEU A 414 -9.46 -12.98 11.36
C LEU A 414 -8.76 -12.08 12.39
N GLN A 415 -8.25 -12.64 13.47
CA GLN A 415 -7.47 -11.88 14.44
C GLN A 415 -6.09 -11.47 13.88
N ILE A 416 -5.43 -12.36 13.13
CA ILE A 416 -4.17 -12.03 12.44
C ILE A 416 -4.40 -10.93 11.41
N LEU A 417 -5.49 -11.00 10.65
CA LEU A 417 -5.89 -9.94 9.72
C LEU A 417 -6.11 -8.60 10.44
N ASN A 418 -6.80 -8.60 11.59
CA ASN A 418 -7.02 -7.37 12.36
C ASN A 418 -5.73 -6.80 12.96
N ILE A 419 -4.75 -7.66 13.26
CA ILE A 419 -3.40 -7.22 13.63
C ILE A 419 -2.73 -6.56 12.43
N HIS A 420 -2.77 -7.18 11.26
CA HIS A 420 -2.17 -6.70 10.02
C HIS A 420 -2.76 -5.36 9.57
N GLU A 421 -4.08 -5.31 9.40
CA GLU A 421 -4.77 -4.13 8.87
C GLU A 421 -4.87 -3.01 9.92
N ALA A 422 -5.14 -3.35 11.17
CA ALA A 422 -5.49 -2.35 12.18
C ALA A 422 -4.39 -2.18 13.25
N LEU A 423 -4.40 -3.00 14.31
CA LEU A 423 -3.65 -2.77 15.54
C LEU A 423 -2.73 -3.96 15.88
N PRO A 424 -1.42 -3.77 15.82
CA PRO A 424 -0.66 -2.54 15.55
C PRO A 424 -0.15 -2.37 14.12
N GLY A 425 -0.79 -2.97 13.12
CA GLY A 425 -0.38 -3.00 11.72
C GLY A 425 -0.53 -1.68 10.96
N HIS A 426 -1.16 -1.73 9.77
CA HIS A 426 -1.24 -0.60 8.83
C HIS A 426 -1.79 0.68 9.46
N TYR A 427 -2.89 0.61 10.20
CA TYR A 427 -3.46 1.80 10.84
C TYR A 427 -2.46 2.53 11.71
N VAL A 428 -1.75 1.81 12.59
CA VAL A 428 -0.78 2.44 13.51
C VAL A 428 0.40 3.02 12.74
N GLN A 429 0.93 2.28 11.76
CA GLN A 429 2.03 2.75 10.90
C GLN A 429 1.66 4.06 10.18
N LEU A 430 0.46 4.15 9.60
CA LEU A 430 -0.02 5.34 8.90
C LEU A 430 -0.21 6.54 9.85
N VAL A 431 -0.72 6.31 11.06
CA VAL A 431 -0.80 7.36 12.09
C VAL A 431 0.59 7.89 12.46
N TYR A 432 1.60 7.02 12.57
CA TYR A 432 2.98 7.45 12.83
C TYR A 432 3.59 8.15 11.62
N SER A 433 3.35 7.67 10.41
CA SER A 433 3.82 8.29 9.17
C SER A 433 3.35 9.74 9.04
N ASN A 434 2.06 9.99 9.33
CA ASN A 434 1.48 11.35 9.29
C ASN A 434 1.98 12.28 10.41
N LYS A 435 2.69 11.75 11.42
CA LYS A 435 3.37 12.55 12.45
C LYS A 435 4.82 12.87 12.09
N SER A 436 5.32 12.38 10.95
CA SER A 436 6.67 12.68 10.49
C SER A 436 6.85 14.19 10.34
N PRO A 437 7.96 14.78 10.82
CA PRO A 437 8.26 16.20 10.58
C PRO A 437 8.56 16.49 9.11
N SER A 438 8.81 15.46 8.30
CA SER A 438 9.04 15.57 6.87
C SER A 438 7.81 15.11 6.08
N LEU A 439 7.19 16.04 5.36
CA LEU A 439 6.09 15.75 4.44
C LEU A 439 6.50 14.80 3.30
N ILE A 440 7.78 14.84 2.87
CA ILE A 440 8.33 13.91 1.87
C ILE A 440 8.16 12.45 2.31
N LYS A 441 8.46 12.13 3.59
CA LYS A 441 8.31 10.77 4.12
C LYS A 441 6.85 10.30 4.16
N SER A 442 5.92 11.22 4.44
CA SER A 442 4.49 10.92 4.45
C SER A 442 3.91 10.74 3.04
N ILE A 443 4.50 11.38 2.02
CA ILE A 443 4.06 11.35 0.62
C ILE A 443 4.72 10.20 -0.14
N LEU A 444 6.07 10.14 -0.13
CA LEU A 444 6.87 9.19 -0.91
C LEU A 444 7.12 7.88 -0.14
N GLN A 445 6.12 7.35 0.46
CA GLN A 445 6.15 6.13 1.28
C GLN A 445 6.95 4.99 0.63
N ASN A 446 7.31 3.98 1.44
CA ASN A 446 7.90 2.74 0.94
C ASN A 446 6.93 1.58 1.20
N ASN A 447 6.33 1.02 0.16
CA ASN A 447 5.35 -0.04 0.27
C ASN A 447 5.92 -1.31 0.92
N THR A 448 7.20 -1.61 0.68
CA THR A 448 7.88 -2.75 1.32
C THR A 448 7.96 -2.58 2.84
N MET A 449 8.21 -1.34 3.31
CA MET A 449 8.20 -1.03 4.74
C MET A 449 6.78 -1.10 5.32
N ILE A 450 5.78 -0.59 4.60
CA ILE A 450 4.38 -0.59 5.05
C ILE A 450 3.89 -2.02 5.24
N GLU A 451 4.04 -2.88 4.24
CA GLU A 451 3.68 -4.30 4.29
C GLU A 451 4.56 -5.07 5.29
N GLY A 452 5.86 -4.80 5.28
CA GLY A 452 6.82 -5.43 6.19
C GLY A 452 6.52 -5.12 7.66
N TRP A 453 6.08 -3.89 7.98
CA TRP A 453 5.63 -3.53 9.32
C TRP A 453 4.40 -4.33 9.73
N ALA A 454 3.39 -4.44 8.86
CA ALA A 454 2.18 -5.19 9.15
C ALA A 454 2.47 -6.67 9.41
N VAL A 455 3.31 -7.31 8.58
CA VAL A 455 3.77 -8.69 8.77
C VAL A 455 4.61 -8.85 10.04
N TYR A 456 5.49 -7.89 10.35
CA TYR A 456 6.24 -7.87 11.61
C TYR A 456 5.32 -7.75 12.83
N SER A 457 4.28 -6.94 12.72
CA SER A 457 3.28 -6.76 13.78
C SER A 457 2.56 -8.05 14.13
N GLU A 458 2.25 -8.88 13.13
CA GLU A 458 1.69 -10.21 13.34
C GLU A 458 2.63 -11.06 14.21
N LEU A 459 3.90 -11.15 13.83
CA LEU A 459 4.92 -11.91 14.57
C LEU A 459 5.09 -11.36 15.99
N MET A 460 5.22 -10.05 16.14
CA MET A 460 5.37 -9.38 17.43
C MET A 460 4.23 -9.73 18.39
N MET A 461 2.99 -9.73 17.92
CA MET A 461 1.83 -10.07 18.74
C MET A 461 1.86 -11.55 19.16
N MET A 462 2.20 -12.47 18.24
CA MET A 462 2.32 -13.91 18.53
C MET A 462 3.42 -14.19 19.57
N GLU A 463 4.60 -13.59 19.40
CA GLU A 463 5.76 -13.74 20.29
C GLU A 463 5.53 -13.14 21.68
N ASN A 464 4.58 -12.22 21.84
CA ASN A 464 4.21 -11.64 23.15
C ASN A 464 2.99 -12.30 23.80
N GLY A 465 2.46 -13.39 23.22
CA GLY A 465 1.42 -14.22 23.82
C GLY A 465 -0.01 -13.79 23.49
N TYR A 466 -0.23 -13.01 22.39
CA TYR A 466 -1.59 -12.69 21.96
C TYR A 466 -2.39 -13.96 21.66
N GLY A 467 -3.65 -13.99 22.12
CA GLY A 467 -4.53 -15.14 21.95
C GLY A 467 -4.27 -16.32 22.90
N ASN A 468 -3.28 -16.23 23.79
CA ASN A 468 -3.09 -17.23 24.86
C ASN A 468 -4.07 -16.94 26.01
N PRO A 469 -4.80 -17.98 26.53
CA PRO A 469 -5.66 -17.83 27.70
C PRO A 469 -4.94 -17.36 28.97
N ASP A 470 -3.65 -17.69 29.12
CA ASP A 470 -2.82 -17.14 30.20
C ASP A 470 -2.33 -15.73 29.79
N PRO A 471 -2.77 -14.67 30.51
CA PRO A 471 -2.37 -13.29 30.20
C PRO A 471 -0.87 -13.01 30.39
N ASN A 472 -0.17 -13.88 31.16
CA ASN A 472 1.26 -13.77 31.42
C ASN A 472 2.11 -14.59 30.44
N ALA A 473 1.50 -15.33 29.54
CA ALA A 473 2.23 -16.11 28.55
C ALA A 473 3.17 -15.23 27.74
N SER A 474 4.35 -15.77 27.44
CA SER A 474 5.37 -15.14 26.61
C SER A 474 5.24 -15.52 25.12
N THR A 475 4.31 -16.38 24.79
CA THR A 475 4.03 -16.80 23.40
C THR A 475 2.56 -17.20 23.26
N THR A 476 2.05 -17.14 22.03
CA THR A 476 0.68 -17.56 21.71
C THR A 476 0.50 -19.09 21.75
N THR A 477 -0.72 -19.56 21.51
CA THR A 477 -1.01 -21.00 21.50
C THR A 477 -0.49 -21.70 20.24
N PRO A 478 -0.28 -23.03 20.27
CA PRO A 478 0.11 -23.79 19.08
C PRO A 478 -0.88 -23.64 17.91
N GLU A 479 -2.18 -23.52 18.19
CA GLU A 479 -3.22 -23.28 17.16
C GLU A 479 -3.02 -21.96 16.44
N PHE A 480 -2.74 -20.89 17.19
CA PHE A 480 -2.42 -19.59 16.59
C PHE A 480 -1.13 -19.63 15.79
N TRP A 481 -0.08 -20.29 16.30
CA TRP A 481 1.16 -20.46 15.55
C TRP A 481 0.95 -21.22 14.23
N LEU A 482 0.13 -22.27 14.22
CA LEU A 482 -0.19 -23.02 13.00
C LEU A 482 -0.87 -22.12 11.97
N MET A 483 -1.84 -21.32 12.41
CA MET A 483 -2.58 -20.41 11.51
C MET A 483 -1.74 -19.21 11.06
N TYR A 484 -0.87 -18.69 11.92
CA TYR A 484 0.12 -17.67 11.54
C TYR A 484 1.07 -18.21 10.47
N TYR A 485 1.58 -19.43 10.62
CA TYR A 485 2.44 -20.01 9.59
C TYR A 485 1.69 -20.27 8.28
N LYS A 486 0.43 -20.66 8.32
CA LYS A 486 -0.43 -20.74 7.11
C LYS A 486 -0.52 -19.37 6.43
N TRP A 487 -0.78 -18.32 7.19
CA TRP A 487 -0.89 -16.95 6.68
C TRP A 487 0.44 -16.47 6.08
N ASN A 488 1.53 -16.68 6.78
CA ASN A 488 2.88 -16.35 6.30
C ASN A 488 3.29 -17.16 5.06
N LEU A 489 2.85 -18.42 4.97
CA LEU A 489 3.08 -19.28 3.81
C LEU A 489 2.45 -18.68 2.54
N ARG A 490 1.26 -18.10 2.63
CA ARG A 490 0.58 -17.41 1.52
C ARG A 490 1.47 -16.30 0.94
N SER A 491 1.97 -15.38 1.79
CA SER A 491 2.86 -14.29 1.35
C SER A 491 4.16 -14.81 0.76
N THR A 492 4.71 -15.89 1.34
CA THR A 492 5.92 -16.55 0.84
C THR A 492 5.69 -17.16 -0.54
N CYS A 493 4.55 -17.83 -0.77
CA CYS A 493 4.18 -18.36 -2.08
C CYS A 493 3.98 -17.24 -3.12
N ASN A 494 3.34 -16.13 -2.75
CA ASN A 494 3.18 -14.97 -3.64
C ASN A 494 4.54 -14.43 -4.09
N THR A 495 5.53 -14.33 -3.20
CA THR A 495 6.90 -13.93 -3.56
C THR A 495 7.55 -14.87 -4.56
N ILE A 496 7.41 -16.19 -4.36
CA ILE A 496 7.94 -17.21 -5.30
C ILE A 496 7.23 -17.11 -6.66
N LEU A 497 5.91 -16.91 -6.65
CA LEU A 497 5.11 -16.81 -7.87
C LEU A 497 5.46 -15.54 -8.66
N ASP A 498 5.47 -14.38 -8.03
CA ASP A 498 5.73 -13.10 -8.70
C ASP A 498 7.10 -13.13 -9.41
N ILE A 499 8.17 -13.44 -8.67
CA ILE A 499 9.51 -13.51 -9.24
C ILE A 499 9.61 -14.65 -10.27
N GLY A 500 9.04 -15.82 -9.96
CA GLY A 500 9.12 -17.00 -10.83
C GLY A 500 8.39 -16.80 -12.16
N VAL A 501 7.24 -16.16 -12.16
CA VAL A 501 6.45 -15.85 -13.34
C VAL A 501 7.18 -14.84 -14.23
N HIS A 502 7.64 -13.74 -13.65
CA HIS A 502 8.26 -12.66 -14.41
C HIS A 502 9.69 -12.96 -14.90
N THR A 503 10.46 -13.78 -14.16
CA THR A 503 11.91 -13.93 -14.43
C THR A 503 12.34 -15.34 -14.82
N ARG A 504 11.50 -16.37 -14.56
CA ARG A 504 11.86 -17.79 -14.71
C ARG A 504 10.88 -18.55 -15.61
N ASN A 505 10.02 -17.87 -16.35
CA ASN A 505 9.01 -18.44 -17.24
C ASN A 505 8.18 -19.55 -16.57
N MET A 506 7.81 -19.35 -15.32
CA MET A 506 7.03 -20.33 -14.56
C MET A 506 5.70 -20.62 -15.27
N SER A 507 5.42 -21.90 -15.51
CA SER A 507 4.19 -22.35 -16.16
C SER A 507 3.01 -22.30 -15.19
N GLU A 508 1.79 -22.18 -15.71
CA GLU A 508 0.55 -22.22 -14.94
C GLU A 508 0.44 -23.47 -14.07
N ALA A 509 0.75 -24.65 -14.62
CA ALA A 509 0.76 -25.90 -13.86
C ALA A 509 1.71 -25.84 -12.65
N LYS A 510 2.88 -25.20 -12.80
CA LYS A 510 3.82 -25.04 -11.69
C LYS A 510 3.32 -24.00 -10.68
N MET A 511 2.63 -22.92 -11.12
CA MET A 511 1.99 -21.95 -10.23
C MET A 511 0.96 -22.62 -9.34
N LEU A 512 0.04 -23.40 -9.92
CA LEU A 512 -0.99 -24.14 -9.18
C LEU A 512 -0.42 -25.18 -8.21
N TRP A 513 0.77 -25.71 -8.47
CA TRP A 513 1.44 -26.65 -7.57
C TRP A 513 2.11 -25.94 -6.38
N ILE A 514 2.51 -24.68 -6.52
CA ILE A 514 3.15 -23.90 -5.45
C ILE A 514 2.11 -23.45 -4.41
N TYR A 515 0.92 -23.12 -4.86
CA TYR A 515 -0.18 -22.65 -4.04
C TYR A 515 -0.94 -23.79 -3.38
#